data_f2ffd235be5b331bcad2b5ba1eb1d4f4
#
_entry.id   f2ffd235be5b331bcad2b5ba1eb1d4f4
#
_cell.length_a   1.000
_cell.length_b   1.000
_cell.length_c   1.000
_cell.angle_alpha   90.00
_cell.angle_beta   90.00
_cell.angle_gamma   90.00
#
_symmetry.space_group_name_H-M   'P 1'
#
loop_
_entity.id
_entity.type
_entity.pdbx_description
1 polymer ?
#
loop_
_entity_poly.entity_id
_entity_poly.type
_entity_poly.pdbx_seq_one_letter_code
_entity_poly.pdbx_strand_id
1 'polypeptide(L)'
;GVPSPVVIVGVGNLGRALSRYDGFVAGGFPVAGLVDADPAVVGRRVAGNVVRSVEDLEALVAETGCTVGIVATPASAAQAAVDSLVASGVTSILNFAPTVVTVPERVDLRQVDLATELQILGYHQH
;
A
#
# COMPACT_ATOMS: atom_id res chain seq x y z
N GLY A 1 -17.41 12.50 -4.81
CA GLY A 1 -17.38 11.25 -5.52
C GLY A 1 -17.38 10.04 -4.60
N VAL A 2 -17.41 8.88 -5.18
CA VAL A 2 -17.39 7.63 -4.43
C VAL A 2 -15.97 7.41 -3.90
N PRO A 3 -15.80 7.12 -2.59
CA PRO A 3 -14.48 6.80 -2.06
C PRO A 3 -13.86 5.57 -2.73
N SER A 4 -12.56 5.61 -2.93
CA SER A 4 -11.78 4.49 -3.47
C SER A 4 -10.89 3.95 -2.35
N PRO A 5 -11.33 2.92 -1.62
CA PRO A 5 -10.55 2.39 -0.51
C PRO A 5 -9.23 1.78 -1.00
N VAL A 6 -8.20 1.91 -0.17
CA VAL A 6 -6.87 1.37 -0.49
C VAL A 6 -6.44 0.35 0.56
N VAL A 7 -5.61 -0.59 0.12
CA VAL A 7 -4.94 -1.53 1.01
C VAL A 7 -3.45 -1.27 0.96
N ILE A 8 -2.79 -1.27 2.11
CA ILE A 8 -1.33 -1.09 2.20
C ILE A 8 -0.70 -2.45 2.49
N VAL A 9 0.25 -2.84 1.65
CA VAL A 9 1.06 -4.04 1.86
C VAL A 9 2.45 -3.62 2.36
N GLY A 10 2.79 -4.08 3.55
CA GLY A 10 4.03 -3.72 4.22
C GLY A 10 3.77 -2.70 5.33
N VAL A 11 3.86 -3.14 6.58
CA VAL A 11 3.52 -2.31 7.75
C VAL A 11 4.77 -2.09 8.62
N GLY A 12 5.86 -1.72 7.96
CA GLY A 12 7.05 -1.20 8.62
C GLY A 12 6.92 0.31 8.86
N ASN A 13 8.03 1.01 8.96
CA ASN A 13 8.00 2.46 9.24
C ASN A 13 7.20 3.24 8.19
N LEU A 14 7.45 2.98 6.91
CA LEU A 14 6.76 3.68 5.84
C LEU A 14 5.28 3.32 5.80
N GLY A 15 4.94 2.04 5.87
CA GLY A 15 3.54 1.61 5.84
C GLY A 15 2.72 2.21 6.99
N ARG A 16 3.31 2.28 8.17
CA ARG A 16 2.66 2.93 9.32
C ARG A 16 2.45 4.42 9.10
N ALA A 17 3.46 5.10 8.57
CA ALA A 17 3.36 6.52 8.27
C ALA A 17 2.27 6.78 7.22
N LEU A 18 2.22 5.98 6.17
CA LEU A 18 1.20 6.10 5.13
C LEU A 18 -0.20 5.81 5.68
N SER A 19 -0.33 4.83 6.59
CA SER A 19 -1.64 4.49 7.18
C SER A 19 -2.22 5.62 8.03
N ARG A 20 -1.37 6.52 8.51
CA ARG A 20 -1.78 7.68 9.33
C ARG A 20 -1.87 8.97 8.53
N TYR A 21 -1.60 8.91 7.23
CA TYR A 21 -1.60 10.11 6.41
C TYR A 21 -3.03 10.54 6.08
N ASP A 22 -3.44 11.68 6.61
CA ASP A 22 -4.80 12.20 6.44
C ASP A 22 -5.12 12.59 5.01
N GLY A 23 -4.09 12.86 4.19
CA GLY A 23 -4.27 13.24 2.81
C GLY A 23 -4.96 12.15 1.96
N PHE A 24 -4.83 10.88 2.33
CA PHE A 24 -5.54 9.82 1.63
C PHE A 24 -7.05 9.94 1.81
N VAL A 25 -7.50 10.14 3.03
CA VAL A 25 -8.93 10.33 3.32
C VAL A 25 -9.46 11.59 2.64
N ALA A 26 -8.71 12.70 2.75
CA ALA A 26 -9.09 13.96 2.12
C ALA A 26 -9.19 13.85 0.60
N GLY A 27 -8.35 13.01 -0.03
CA GLY A 27 -8.37 12.75 -1.46
C GLY A 27 -9.39 11.70 -1.92
N GLY A 28 -10.16 11.11 -1.00
CA GLY A 28 -11.12 10.08 -1.32
C GLY A 28 -10.55 8.66 -1.35
N PHE A 29 -9.42 8.43 -0.67
CA PHE A 29 -8.73 7.14 -0.64
C PHE A 29 -8.56 6.64 0.79
N PRO A 30 -9.64 6.29 1.49
CA PRO A 30 -9.53 5.79 2.86
C PRO A 30 -8.75 4.48 2.91
N VAL A 31 -7.95 4.31 3.95
CA VAL A 31 -7.21 3.07 4.16
C VAL A 31 -8.19 2.02 4.72
N ALA A 32 -8.48 1.01 3.93
CA ALA A 32 -9.44 -0.02 4.28
C ALA A 32 -8.78 -1.25 4.91
N GLY A 33 -7.48 -1.40 4.76
CA GLY A 33 -6.79 -2.53 5.34
C GLY A 33 -5.28 -2.44 5.26
N LEU A 34 -4.64 -3.15 6.17
CA LEU A 34 -3.19 -3.27 6.25
C LEU A 34 -2.83 -4.76 6.26
N VAL A 35 -1.86 -5.15 5.44
CA VAL A 35 -1.37 -6.53 5.43
C VAL A 35 0.15 -6.56 5.47
N ASP A 36 0.70 -7.64 6.01
CA ASP A 36 2.13 -7.87 6.06
C ASP A 36 2.41 -9.36 5.99
N ALA A 37 3.57 -9.71 5.46
CA ALA A 37 4.03 -11.11 5.42
C ALA A 37 4.72 -11.53 6.72
N ASP A 38 5.12 -10.57 7.56
CA ASP A 38 5.84 -10.84 8.81
C ASP A 38 4.87 -11.23 9.93
N PRO A 39 4.96 -12.48 10.44
CA PRO A 39 4.07 -12.92 11.53
C PRO A 39 4.18 -12.05 12.79
N ALA A 40 5.30 -11.40 13.02
CA ALA A 40 5.49 -10.53 14.19
C ALA A 40 4.66 -9.24 14.10
N VAL A 41 4.27 -8.85 12.90
CA VAL A 41 3.50 -7.63 12.64
C VAL A 41 2.01 -7.95 12.54
N VAL A 42 1.66 -9.12 12.04
CA VAL A 42 0.26 -9.56 11.89
C VAL A 42 -0.41 -9.60 13.28
N GLY A 43 -1.60 -9.05 13.33
CA GLY A 43 -2.39 -8.98 14.57
C GLY A 43 -2.19 -7.70 15.37
N ARG A 44 -1.19 -6.90 15.05
CA ARG A 44 -1.01 -5.59 15.68
C ARG A 44 -2.05 -4.61 15.19
N ARG A 45 -2.43 -3.69 16.05
CA ARG A 45 -3.35 -2.60 15.66
C ARG A 45 -2.54 -1.37 15.27
N VAL A 46 -2.75 -0.89 14.06
CA VAL A 46 -2.06 0.28 13.52
C VAL A 46 -3.11 1.19 12.88
N ALA A 47 -3.17 2.44 13.32
CA ALA A 47 -4.10 3.46 12.79
C ALA A 47 -5.56 2.97 12.71
N GLY A 48 -6.00 2.22 13.72
CA GLY A 48 -7.37 1.70 13.78
C GLY A 48 -7.62 0.41 13.01
N ASN A 49 -6.62 -0.11 12.31
CA ASN A 49 -6.73 -1.37 11.57
C ASN A 49 -5.89 -2.46 12.23
N VAL A 50 -6.41 -3.67 12.27
CA VAL A 50 -5.61 -4.83 12.67
C VAL A 50 -4.88 -5.32 11.44
N VAL A 51 -3.55 -5.45 11.54
CA VAL A 51 -2.73 -5.94 10.43
C VAL A 51 -3.06 -7.41 10.17
N ARG A 52 -3.43 -7.73 8.94
CA ARG A 52 -3.75 -9.10 8.53
C ARG A 52 -2.56 -9.71 7.79
N SER A 53 -2.55 -11.02 7.67
CA SER A 53 -1.58 -11.72 6.86
C SER A 53 -1.80 -11.39 5.38
N VAL A 54 -0.72 -11.30 4.60
CA VAL A 54 -0.81 -11.13 3.15
C VAL A 54 -1.60 -12.28 2.51
N GLU A 55 -1.65 -13.45 3.15
CA GLU A 55 -2.47 -14.58 2.69
C GLU A 55 -3.96 -14.29 2.71
N ASP A 56 -4.40 -13.32 3.51
CA ASP A 56 -5.80 -12.90 3.59
C ASP A 56 -6.16 -11.79 2.61
N LEU A 57 -5.21 -11.39 1.76
CA LEU A 57 -5.39 -10.21 0.90
C LEU A 57 -6.59 -10.34 -0.04
N GLU A 58 -6.78 -11.51 -0.64
CA GLU A 58 -7.93 -11.74 -1.53
C GLU A 58 -9.26 -11.53 -0.80
N ALA A 59 -9.37 -12.08 0.42
CA ALA A 59 -10.56 -11.90 1.23
C ALA A 59 -10.76 -10.43 1.62
N LEU A 60 -9.68 -9.75 1.99
CA LEU A 60 -9.73 -8.33 2.35
C LEU A 60 -10.21 -7.47 1.18
N VAL A 61 -9.69 -7.72 -0.01
CA VAL A 61 -10.08 -6.99 -1.22
C VAL A 61 -11.56 -7.25 -1.52
N ALA A 62 -12.02 -8.50 -1.40
CA ALA A 62 -13.43 -8.84 -1.62
C ALA A 62 -14.35 -8.16 -0.60
N GLU A 63 -13.95 -8.13 0.66
CA GLU A 63 -14.75 -7.53 1.73
C GLU A 63 -14.86 -6.01 1.60
N THR A 64 -13.80 -5.35 1.15
CA THR A 64 -13.70 -3.89 1.16
C THR A 64 -13.97 -3.25 -0.20
N GLY A 65 -13.93 -4.03 -1.27
CA GLY A 65 -14.04 -3.50 -2.63
C GLY A 65 -12.82 -2.70 -3.07
N CYS A 66 -11.67 -2.89 -2.43
CA CYS A 66 -10.43 -2.18 -2.78
C CYS A 66 -10.05 -2.42 -4.23
N THR A 67 -9.75 -1.34 -4.95
CA THR A 67 -9.19 -1.40 -6.30
C THR A 67 -7.77 -0.85 -6.36
N VAL A 68 -7.33 -0.19 -5.28
CA VAL A 68 -6.02 0.46 -5.19
C VAL A 68 -5.18 -0.22 -4.11
N GLY A 69 -3.97 -0.59 -4.47
CA GLY A 69 -2.99 -1.14 -3.54
C GLY A 69 -1.77 -0.25 -3.42
N ILE A 70 -1.22 -0.18 -2.21
CA ILE A 70 0.01 0.56 -1.93
C ILE A 70 1.05 -0.45 -1.47
N VAL A 71 2.22 -0.43 -2.11
CA VAL A 71 3.35 -1.28 -1.74
C VAL A 71 4.35 -0.44 -0.96
N ALA A 72 4.55 -0.80 0.31
CA ALA A 72 5.46 -0.12 1.23
C ALA A 72 6.44 -1.11 1.88
N THR A 73 6.82 -2.13 1.13
CA THR A 73 7.76 -3.18 1.55
C THR A 73 9.20 -2.78 1.26
N PRO A 74 10.18 -3.50 1.82
CA PRO A 74 11.55 -3.43 1.30
C PRO A 74 11.59 -3.85 -0.17
N ALA A 75 12.66 -3.43 -0.87
CA ALA A 75 12.83 -3.71 -2.29
C ALA A 75 12.70 -5.20 -2.62
N SER A 76 13.30 -6.07 -1.80
CA SER A 76 13.31 -7.52 -2.04
C SER A 76 11.93 -8.17 -1.97
N ALA A 77 10.96 -7.54 -1.31
CA ALA A 77 9.60 -8.08 -1.15
C ALA A 77 8.59 -7.40 -2.07
N ALA A 78 8.98 -6.40 -2.84
CA ALA A 78 8.06 -5.56 -3.59
C ALA A 78 7.33 -6.31 -4.69
N GLN A 79 8.03 -7.09 -5.50
CA GLN A 79 7.39 -7.81 -6.60
C GLN A 79 6.38 -8.85 -6.10
N ALA A 80 6.69 -9.56 -5.03
CA ALA A 80 5.75 -10.51 -4.43
C ALA A 80 4.49 -9.81 -3.92
N ALA A 81 4.65 -8.63 -3.32
CA ALA A 81 3.51 -7.82 -2.88
C ALA A 81 2.64 -7.38 -4.05
N VAL A 82 3.26 -6.92 -5.13
CA VAL A 82 2.56 -6.53 -6.37
C VAL A 82 1.79 -7.72 -6.93
N ASP A 83 2.45 -8.87 -7.03
CA ASP A 83 1.82 -10.09 -7.58
C ASP A 83 0.60 -10.49 -6.75
N SER A 84 0.68 -10.41 -5.43
CA SER A 84 -0.43 -10.71 -4.53
C SER A 84 -1.60 -9.75 -4.72
N LEU A 85 -1.31 -8.46 -4.88
CA LEU A 85 -2.34 -7.45 -5.13
C LEU A 85 -3.04 -7.70 -6.47
N VAL A 86 -2.29 -7.97 -7.51
CA VAL A 86 -2.84 -8.26 -8.85
C VAL A 86 -3.72 -9.51 -8.80
N ALA A 87 -3.24 -10.57 -8.15
CA ALA A 87 -4.00 -11.80 -8.00
C ALA A 87 -5.30 -11.61 -7.21
N SER A 88 -5.32 -10.62 -6.32
CA SER A 88 -6.50 -10.31 -5.50
C SER A 88 -7.51 -9.42 -6.19
N GLY A 89 -7.22 -8.94 -7.40
CA GLY A 89 -8.16 -8.13 -8.17
C GLY A 89 -7.90 -6.62 -8.13
N VAL A 90 -6.81 -6.19 -7.51
CA VAL A 90 -6.42 -4.78 -7.50
C VAL A 90 -6.00 -4.36 -8.90
N THR A 91 -6.44 -3.20 -9.35
CA THR A 91 -6.21 -2.68 -10.70
C THR A 91 -5.32 -1.45 -10.75
N SER A 92 -5.02 -0.83 -9.62
CA SER A 92 -4.13 0.33 -9.53
C SER A 92 -3.16 0.13 -8.38
N ILE A 93 -1.87 0.33 -8.64
CA ILE A 93 -0.83 0.12 -7.63
C ILE A 93 0.07 1.35 -7.55
N LEU A 94 0.30 1.81 -6.32
CA LEU A 94 1.32 2.81 -6.01
C LEU A 94 2.49 2.08 -5.34
N ASN A 95 3.63 2.06 -6.00
CA ASN A 95 4.81 1.40 -5.45
C ASN A 95 5.75 2.42 -4.81
N PHE A 96 5.90 2.35 -3.49
CA PHE A 96 6.83 3.17 -2.72
C PHE A 96 8.16 2.44 -2.45
N ALA A 97 8.23 1.15 -2.76
CA ALA A 97 9.47 0.40 -2.56
C ALA A 97 10.55 0.88 -3.54
N PRO A 98 11.81 0.94 -3.11
CA PRO A 98 12.90 1.48 -3.95
C PRO A 98 13.39 0.46 -4.97
N THR A 99 12.50 -0.03 -5.83
CA THR A 99 12.82 -0.98 -6.88
C THR A 99 11.77 -0.92 -7.98
N VAL A 100 12.16 -1.34 -9.16
CA VAL A 100 11.24 -1.47 -10.30
C VAL A 100 10.45 -2.77 -10.14
N VAL A 101 9.14 -2.68 -10.34
CA VAL A 101 8.25 -3.84 -10.35
C VAL A 101 7.52 -3.91 -11.68
N THR A 102 6.97 -5.07 -12.00
CA THR A 102 6.22 -5.28 -13.24
C THR A 102 4.78 -5.67 -12.93
N VAL A 103 3.86 -5.21 -13.79
CA VAL A 103 2.43 -5.51 -13.70
C VAL A 103 1.90 -5.89 -15.09
N PRO A 104 0.77 -6.61 -15.16
CA PRO A 104 0.07 -6.81 -16.43
C PRO A 104 -0.42 -5.48 -17.00
N GLU A 105 -0.65 -5.42 -18.32
CA GLU A 105 -1.10 -4.19 -18.98
C GLU A 105 -2.40 -3.65 -18.42
N ARG A 106 -3.28 -4.52 -17.92
CA ARG A 106 -4.57 -4.10 -17.36
C ARG A 106 -4.47 -3.39 -16.01
N VAL A 107 -3.27 -3.39 -15.40
CA VAL A 107 -3.04 -2.80 -14.08
C VAL A 107 -2.26 -1.50 -14.25
N ASP A 108 -2.76 -0.43 -13.65
CA ASP A 108 -2.05 0.84 -13.61
C ASP A 108 -1.01 0.80 -12.51
N LEU A 109 0.21 1.15 -12.85
CA LEU A 109 1.32 1.19 -11.90
C LEU A 109 1.91 2.60 -11.87
N ARG A 110 2.05 3.14 -10.66
CA ARG A 110 2.77 4.38 -10.45
C ARG A 110 3.91 4.14 -9.48
N GLN A 111 5.12 4.46 -9.91
CA GLN A 111 6.29 4.46 -9.05
C GLN A 111 6.35 5.79 -8.31
N VAL A 112 6.38 5.75 -6.98
CA VAL A 112 6.48 6.95 -6.17
C VAL A 112 7.88 7.00 -5.57
N ASP A 113 8.65 8.02 -5.96
CA ASP A 113 9.95 8.28 -5.37
C ASP A 113 9.76 9.26 -4.21
N LEU A 114 9.80 8.74 -3.01
CA LEU A 114 9.54 9.52 -1.82
C LEU A 114 10.54 10.67 -1.64
N ALA A 115 11.81 10.45 -1.99
CA ALA A 115 12.83 11.49 -1.90
C ALA A 115 12.52 12.66 -2.84
N THR A 116 12.13 12.35 -4.08
CA THR A 116 11.74 13.35 -5.07
C THR A 116 10.49 14.11 -4.62
N GLU A 117 9.49 13.40 -4.10
CA GLU A 117 8.25 14.03 -3.62
C GLU A 117 8.54 14.99 -2.46
N LEU A 118 9.42 14.61 -1.55
CA LEU A 118 9.81 15.48 -0.43
C LEU A 118 10.54 16.73 -0.91
N GLN A 119 11.37 16.62 -1.96
CA GLN A 119 12.05 17.78 -2.56
C GLN A 119 11.04 18.73 -3.20
N ILE A 120 10.06 18.19 -3.91
CA ILE A 120 8.99 18.99 -4.53
C ILE A 120 8.23 19.78 -3.47
N LEU A 121 8.01 19.19 -2.31
CA LEU A 121 7.33 19.86 -1.20
C LEU A 121 8.23 20.86 -0.46
N GLY A 122 9.48 21.04 -0.89
CA GLY A 122 10.40 21.98 -0.27
C GLY A 122 11.05 21.46 1.01
N TYR A 123 10.98 20.16 1.24
CA TYR A 123 11.63 19.55 2.40
C TYR A 123 13.12 19.43 2.17
N HIS A 124 13.92 20.00 3.07
CA HIS A 124 15.38 19.94 3.00
C HIS A 124 15.91 19.12 4.16
N GLN A 125 16.73 18.13 3.82
CA GLN A 125 17.41 17.31 4.79
C GLN A 125 18.88 17.71 4.87
N HIS A 126 19.35 18.00 6.03
CA HIS A 126 20.74 18.41 6.27
C HIS A 126 21.48 17.37 7.07
#